data_392cda1b31db7839db4df147640a0930
#
_entry.id   392cda1b31db7839db4df147640a0930
#
_cell.length_a   1.000
_cell.length_b   1.000
_cell.length_c   1.000
_cell.angle_alpha   90.00
_cell.angle_beta   90.00
_cell.angle_gamma   90.00
#
_symmetry.space_group_name_H-M   'P 1'
#
loop_
_entity.id
_entity.type
_entity.pdbx_description
1 polymer ?
#
loop_
_entity_poly.entity_id
_entity_poly.type
_entity_poly.pdbx_seq_one_letter_code
_entity_poly.pdbx_strand_id
1 'polypeptide(L)'
;MAISPDDIRARIRAALPDAEVAVTDTTGGGDHFAATVISAAFVGKGPVDRHRLVYAALGDAMRGPIHALALETPTPEEYQRR
;
A
#
# COMPACT_ATOMS: atom_id res chain seq x y z
N MET A 1 -0.55 19.47 1.18
CA MET A 1 -1.56 19.02 0.22
C MET A 1 -2.11 17.67 0.67
N ALA A 2 -3.42 17.54 0.70
CA ALA A 2 -4.06 16.31 1.17
C ALA A 2 -3.96 15.20 0.12
N ILE A 3 -3.89 13.96 0.56
CA ILE A 3 -3.95 12.79 -0.31
C ILE A 3 -5.16 11.94 0.11
N SER A 4 -5.85 11.35 -0.83
CA SER A 4 -7.01 10.49 -0.57
C SER A 4 -6.62 9.02 -0.60
N PRO A 5 -7.45 8.11 0.00
CA PRO A 5 -7.26 6.67 -0.20
C PRO A 5 -7.24 6.26 -1.66
N ASP A 6 -8.04 6.91 -2.51
CA ASP A 6 -8.05 6.62 -3.95
C ASP A 6 -6.73 7.00 -4.62
N ASP A 7 -6.12 8.12 -4.21
CA ASP A 7 -4.80 8.51 -4.72
C ASP A 7 -3.72 7.50 -4.35
N ILE A 8 -3.74 7.03 -3.10
CA ILE A 8 -2.80 6.01 -2.63
C ILE A 8 -2.96 4.73 -3.44
N ARG A 9 -4.20 4.28 -3.61
CA ARG A 9 -4.51 3.07 -4.39
C ARG A 9 -4.03 3.20 -5.83
N ALA A 10 -4.29 4.33 -6.47
CA ALA A 10 -3.88 4.56 -7.84
C ALA A 10 -2.36 4.53 -8.02
N ARG A 11 -1.62 5.13 -7.09
CA ARG A 11 -0.16 5.11 -7.14
C ARG A 11 0.41 3.71 -6.96
N ILE A 12 -0.15 2.92 -6.04
CA ILE A 12 0.30 1.54 -5.83
C ILE A 12 0.01 0.71 -7.08
N ARG A 13 -1.17 0.83 -7.67
CA ARG A 13 -1.54 0.06 -8.86
C ARG A 13 -0.75 0.48 -10.10
N ALA A 14 -0.29 1.72 -10.16
CA ALA A 14 0.58 2.14 -11.26
C ALA A 14 1.92 1.38 -11.26
N ALA A 15 2.45 1.09 -10.08
CA ALA A 15 3.70 0.32 -9.94
C ALA A 15 3.46 -1.19 -9.94
N LEU A 16 2.31 -1.64 -9.42
CA LEU A 16 1.94 -3.06 -9.29
C LEU A 16 0.58 -3.27 -9.98
N PRO A 17 0.55 -3.40 -11.31
CA PRO A 17 -0.72 -3.42 -12.07
C PRO A 17 -1.65 -4.58 -11.72
N ASP A 18 -1.11 -5.69 -11.21
CA ASP A 18 -1.91 -6.85 -10.79
C ASP A 18 -2.51 -6.68 -9.39
N ALA A 19 -2.08 -5.67 -8.63
CA ALA A 19 -2.42 -5.58 -7.22
C ALA A 19 -3.90 -5.30 -6.98
N GLU A 20 -4.44 -5.98 -5.98
CA GLU A 20 -5.70 -5.59 -5.33
C GLU A 20 -5.34 -4.75 -4.13
N VAL A 21 -5.88 -3.54 -4.06
CA VAL A 21 -5.49 -2.57 -3.04
C VAL A 21 -6.73 -2.05 -2.32
N ALA A 22 -6.73 -2.19 -1.00
CA ALA A 22 -7.74 -1.58 -0.14
C ALA A 22 -7.04 -0.58 0.78
N VAL A 23 -7.51 0.64 0.82
CA VAL A 23 -6.93 1.71 1.64
C VAL A 23 -8.02 2.34 2.49
N THR A 24 -7.71 2.51 3.77
CA THR A 24 -8.62 3.15 4.73
C THR A 24 -7.89 4.31 5.42
N ASP A 25 -8.59 5.44 5.57
CA ASP A 25 -8.14 6.54 6.42
C ASP A 25 -8.53 6.18 7.86
N THR A 26 -7.53 5.96 8.72
CA THR A 26 -7.77 5.39 10.05
C THR A 26 -8.20 6.43 11.09
N THR A 27 -7.96 7.71 10.82
CA THR A 27 -8.29 8.78 11.79
C THR A 27 -9.36 9.74 11.29
N GLY A 28 -9.65 9.72 9.97
CA GLY A 28 -10.50 10.70 9.34
C GLY A 28 -9.82 12.03 9.04
N GLY A 29 -8.54 12.16 9.40
CA GLY A 29 -7.78 13.39 9.20
C GLY A 29 -7.05 13.51 7.88
N GLY A 30 -7.03 12.43 7.06
CA GLY A 30 -6.39 12.44 5.76
C GLY A 30 -4.87 12.32 5.79
N ASP A 31 -4.29 11.80 6.88
CA ASP A 31 -2.85 11.69 7.06
C ASP A 31 -2.37 10.34 7.60
N HIS A 32 -3.25 9.57 8.24
CA HIS A 32 -2.95 8.23 8.74
C HIS A 32 -3.80 7.22 8.00
N PHE A 33 -3.14 6.21 7.40
CA PHE A 33 -3.82 5.24 6.53
C PHE A 33 -3.44 3.82 6.89
N ALA A 34 -4.31 2.88 6.54
CA ALA A 34 -4.02 1.46 6.53
C ALA A 34 -4.28 0.93 5.12
N ALA A 35 -3.37 0.14 4.59
CA ALA A 35 -3.50 -0.42 3.26
C ALA A 35 -3.21 -1.91 3.26
N THR A 36 -4.04 -2.67 2.54
CA THR A 36 -3.78 -4.06 2.20
C THR A 36 -3.50 -4.12 0.71
N VAL A 37 -2.33 -4.61 0.34
CA VAL A 37 -1.89 -4.73 -1.05
C VAL A 37 -1.62 -6.20 -1.35
N ILE A 38 -2.44 -6.79 -2.21
CA ILE A 38 -2.33 -8.20 -2.60
C ILE A 38 -1.70 -8.24 -3.99
N SER A 39 -0.52 -8.83 -4.12
CA SER A 39 0.18 -8.86 -5.40
C SER A 39 1.06 -10.09 -5.56
N ALA A 40 1.07 -10.66 -6.77
CA ALA A 40 1.99 -11.72 -7.14
C ALA A 40 3.45 -11.24 -7.14
N ALA A 41 3.69 -9.94 -7.23
CA ALA A 41 5.04 -9.37 -7.15
C ALA A 41 5.72 -9.62 -5.81
N PHE A 42 4.95 -9.96 -4.78
CA PHE A 42 5.48 -10.24 -3.43
C PHE A 42 5.97 -11.67 -3.25
N VAL A 43 5.70 -12.56 -4.20
CA VAL A 43 6.14 -13.95 -4.11
C VAL A 43 7.67 -14.02 -4.01
N GLY A 44 8.18 -14.79 -3.04
CA GLY A 44 9.62 -14.94 -2.82
C GLY A 44 10.28 -13.77 -2.08
N LYS A 45 9.51 -12.78 -1.64
CA LYS A 45 10.05 -11.62 -0.94
C LYS A 45 9.66 -11.63 0.54
N GLY A 46 10.57 -11.20 1.40
CA GLY A 46 10.30 -11.01 2.82
C GLY A 46 9.51 -9.71 3.07
N PRO A 47 9.04 -9.51 4.33
CA PRO A 47 8.19 -8.35 4.64
C PRO A 47 8.81 -7.00 4.33
N VAL A 48 10.10 -6.84 4.60
CA VAL A 48 10.80 -5.56 4.36
C VAL A 48 10.83 -5.22 2.88
N ASP A 49 11.15 -6.21 2.04
CA ASP A 49 11.23 -5.98 0.59
C ASP A 49 9.86 -5.70 -0.01
N ARG A 50 8.81 -6.36 0.49
CA ARG A 50 7.43 -6.10 0.08
C ARG A 50 7.01 -4.67 0.41
N HIS A 51 7.31 -4.22 1.63
CA HIS A 51 7.00 -2.85 2.06
C HIS A 51 7.76 -1.82 1.24
N ARG A 52 9.02 -2.10 0.91
CA ARG A 52 9.82 -1.21 0.07
C ARG A 52 9.22 -1.00 -1.31
N LEU A 53 8.64 -2.05 -1.90
CA LEU A 53 7.95 -1.91 -3.19
C LEU A 53 6.78 -0.93 -3.10
N VAL A 54 6.00 -1.01 -2.03
CA VAL A 54 4.86 -0.10 -1.82
C VAL A 54 5.35 1.32 -1.55
N TYR A 55 6.36 1.50 -0.71
CA TYR A 55 6.91 2.82 -0.43
C TYR A 55 7.48 3.47 -1.69
N ALA A 56 8.15 2.69 -2.54
CA ALA A 56 8.67 3.20 -3.80
C ALA A 56 7.53 3.65 -4.73
N ALA A 57 6.42 2.93 -4.74
CA ALA A 57 5.24 3.30 -5.52
C ALA A 57 4.63 4.63 -5.05
N LEU A 58 4.67 4.88 -3.75
CA LEU A 58 4.10 6.10 -3.16
C LEU A 58 5.05 7.30 -3.27
N GLY A 59 6.37 7.03 -3.36
CA GLY A 59 7.36 8.08 -3.58
C GLY A 59 7.29 9.21 -2.56
N ASP A 60 7.22 10.44 -3.05
CA ASP A 60 7.22 11.65 -2.21
C ASP A 60 6.00 11.76 -1.29
N ALA A 61 4.92 11.04 -1.57
CA ALA A 61 3.75 11.05 -0.70
C ALA A 61 4.08 10.57 0.73
N MET A 62 5.07 9.68 0.87
CA MET A 62 5.52 9.19 2.17
C MET A 62 6.30 10.24 2.97
N ARG A 63 6.75 11.32 2.32
CA ARG A 63 7.51 12.40 2.97
C ARG A 63 6.64 13.60 3.32
N GLY A 64 5.41 13.63 2.86
CA GLY A 64 4.52 14.77 3.02
C GLY A 64 3.14 14.39 3.49
N PRO A 65 2.16 14.20 2.58
CA PRO A 65 0.77 14.01 2.98
C PRO A 65 0.48 12.73 3.75
N ILE A 66 1.29 11.68 3.57
CA ILE A 66 1.11 10.45 4.34
C ILE A 66 2.00 10.53 5.59
N HIS A 67 1.38 10.73 6.74
CA HIS A 67 2.09 10.82 8.00
C HIS A 67 2.39 9.43 8.58
N ALA A 68 1.44 8.51 8.47
CA ALA A 68 1.60 7.13 8.90
C ALA A 68 0.85 6.19 7.97
N LEU A 69 1.43 5.03 7.69
CA LEU A 69 0.85 4.01 6.83
C LEU A 69 1.11 2.62 7.41
N ALA A 70 0.04 1.95 7.83
CA ALA A 70 0.09 0.55 8.21
C ALA A 70 -0.11 -0.30 6.96
N LEU A 71 0.78 -1.27 6.73
CA LEU A 71 0.76 -2.10 5.53
C LEU A 71 0.58 -3.57 5.82
N GLU A 72 -0.26 -4.22 5.02
CA GLU A 72 -0.27 -5.66 4.83
C GLU A 72 0.02 -5.94 3.36
N THR A 73 0.96 -6.85 3.09
CA THR A 73 1.45 -7.10 1.74
C THR A 73 1.48 -8.61 1.43
N PRO A 74 0.31 -9.29 1.48
CA PRO A 74 0.24 -10.72 1.19
C PRO A 74 0.35 -10.99 -0.30
N THR A 75 0.84 -12.20 -0.63
CA THR A 75 0.63 -12.75 -1.96
C THR A 75 -0.83 -13.17 -2.12
N PRO A 76 -1.33 -13.38 -3.35
CA PRO A 76 -2.70 -13.89 -3.53
C PRO A 76 -2.96 -15.20 -2.78
N GLU A 77 -1.99 -16.10 -2.79
CA GLU A 77 -2.12 -17.38 -2.09
C GLU A 77 -2.21 -17.19 -0.58
N GLU A 78 -1.35 -16.37 -0.01
CA GLU A 78 -1.37 -16.07 1.43
C GLU A 78 -2.69 -15.44 1.85
N TYR A 79 -3.22 -14.55 1.04
CA TYR A 79 -4.49 -13.89 1.33
C TYR A 79 -5.66 -14.87 1.32
N GLN A 80 -5.67 -15.80 0.39
CA GLN A 80 -6.73 -16.81 0.27
C GLN A 80 -6.74 -17.81 1.43
N ARG A 81 -5.61 -17.96 2.13
CA ARG A 81 -5.49 -18.90 3.26
C ARG A 81 -5.91 -18.32 4.60
N ARG A 82 -6.29 -17.07 4.64
CA ARG A 82 -6.72 -16.41 5.88
C ARG A 82 -8.04 -16.92 6.42
#